data_b83875d63a9fc80175798461d41978a1
#
_entry.id   b83875d63a9fc80175798461d41978a1
#
_cell.length_a   1.000
_cell.length_b   1.000
_cell.length_c   1.000
_cell.angle_alpha   90.00
_cell.angle_beta   90.00
_cell.angle_gamma   90.00
#
_symmetry.space_group_name_H-M   'P 1'
#
loop_
_entity.id
_entity.type
_entity.pdbx_description
1 polymer ?
#
loop_
_entity_poly.entity_id
_entity_poly.type
_entity_poly.pdbx_seq_one_letter_code
_entity_poly.pdbx_strand_id
1 'polypeptide(L)'
;MVACGSLLGVVPGVQAADVRILPVDTAKFVAGAKFDFDVEVSNAKDLKNVDITINGQNANQFFGQKLVAKELGNGVVSYRVNQVDFPKTGNYTVRVSATDADGTNAADARYKVVQEKAQKPAKNVILFIGDGMSLQAREMARIISKGLTNGKYNDLLAMEKMPHNALITTSGYDSLTTDSANSASAYATGHKSVVNALGVYEDSTKDPMDDPRVENVAEILKRTRGMSIGVITQAESTDATPAAMIGHTRRRANQDLLASQYLEDYHRPDVIMGGGSSRYIPQTEKGSKRHDNENVIQEFKDKGYTFVTTSKEMMAADSNKPLLGLFHPSTMNVYIDREMLKNPEVLGKYTDQPNLINMTKKSLDILSKNPKGFFAMIEGASIDKQLHAMDWQR
;
A
#
# COMPACT_ATOMS: atom_id res chain seq x y z
N MET A 1 -39.01 49.72 -14.77
CA MET A 1 -39.09 49.05 -13.45
C MET A 1 -37.84 48.25 -13.25
N VAL A 2 -36.91 48.79 -12.46
CA VAL A 2 -35.64 48.12 -12.11
C VAL A 2 -35.88 47.41 -10.78
N ALA A 3 -35.84 46.09 -10.78
CA ALA A 3 -35.97 45.28 -9.57
C ALA A 3 -34.64 45.32 -8.82
N CYS A 4 -34.64 45.97 -7.68
CA CYS A 4 -33.54 46.02 -6.73
C CYS A 4 -33.53 44.68 -5.98
N GLY A 5 -32.64 43.75 -6.38
CA GLY A 5 -32.38 42.51 -5.64
C GLY A 5 -31.58 42.84 -4.38
N SER A 6 -32.20 42.67 -3.23
CA SER A 6 -31.55 42.72 -1.93
C SER A 6 -30.51 41.60 -1.83
N LEU A 7 -29.22 41.96 -1.84
CA LEU A 7 -28.14 41.07 -1.38
C LEU A 7 -28.36 40.87 0.15
N LEU A 8 -28.95 39.74 0.49
CA LEU A 8 -28.85 39.19 1.84
C LEU A 8 -27.37 38.79 2.05
N GLY A 9 -26.64 39.64 2.76
CA GLY A 9 -25.31 39.32 3.25
C GLY A 9 -25.42 38.08 4.12
N VAL A 10 -24.84 36.99 3.67
CA VAL A 10 -24.58 35.83 4.54
C VAL A 10 -23.56 36.31 5.57
N VAL A 11 -24.04 36.60 6.78
CA VAL A 11 -23.14 36.75 7.94
C VAL A 11 -22.45 35.40 8.08
N PRO A 12 -21.10 35.33 8.03
CA PRO A 12 -20.42 34.06 8.35
C PRO A 12 -20.82 33.76 9.79
N GLY A 13 -21.66 32.72 9.97
CA GLY A 13 -21.96 32.19 11.29
C GLY A 13 -20.65 31.77 11.93
N VAL A 14 -20.48 32.08 13.21
CA VAL A 14 -19.37 31.57 14.00
C VAL A 14 -19.47 30.08 13.93
N GLN A 15 -18.46 29.43 13.33
CA GLN A 15 -18.45 28.01 13.12
C GLN A 15 -17.77 27.37 14.34
N ALA A 16 -18.48 26.51 15.07
CA ALA A 16 -17.89 25.69 16.10
C ALA A 16 -16.79 24.76 15.53
N ALA A 17 -15.98 24.19 16.39
CA ALA A 17 -14.85 23.33 16.04
C ALA A 17 -15.12 22.34 14.90
N ASP A 18 -14.18 22.17 13.99
CA ASP A 18 -14.26 21.14 12.94
C ASP A 18 -13.84 19.79 13.51
N VAL A 19 -14.54 18.72 13.09
CA VAL A 19 -14.29 17.35 13.53
C VAL A 19 -13.99 16.46 12.32
N ARG A 20 -12.87 15.75 12.36
CA ARG A 20 -12.46 14.75 11.38
C ARG A 20 -12.32 13.38 12.06
N ILE A 21 -12.88 12.34 11.48
CA ILE A 21 -12.84 10.97 12.01
C ILE A 21 -12.03 10.09 11.06
N LEU A 22 -11.03 9.39 11.59
CA LEU A 22 -10.19 8.43 10.86
C LEU A 22 -10.28 7.03 11.51
N PRO A 23 -10.50 5.98 10.73
CA PRO A 23 -10.79 5.90 9.29
C PRO A 23 -12.02 6.72 8.87
N VAL A 24 -12.04 7.12 7.59
CA VAL A 24 -13.10 7.99 7.04
C VAL A 24 -14.47 7.29 6.96
N ASP A 25 -15.54 8.08 6.80
CA ASP A 25 -16.90 7.54 6.62
C ASP A 25 -16.97 6.50 5.50
N THR A 26 -17.83 5.52 5.65
CA THR A 26 -18.05 4.39 4.73
C THR A 26 -16.91 3.37 4.62
N ALA A 27 -15.89 3.45 5.48
CA ALA A 27 -14.82 2.44 5.53
C ALA A 27 -15.39 1.03 5.82
N LYS A 28 -14.72 0.02 5.24
CA LYS A 28 -15.11 -1.39 5.40
C LYS A 28 -13.96 -2.17 6.02
N PHE A 29 -14.28 -3.01 7.00
CA PHE A 29 -13.30 -3.82 7.71
C PHE A 29 -13.64 -5.30 7.59
N VAL A 30 -12.62 -6.14 7.61
CA VAL A 30 -12.78 -7.54 7.98
C VAL A 30 -12.79 -7.62 9.51
N ALA A 31 -13.67 -8.43 10.09
CA ALA A 31 -13.74 -8.59 11.54
C ALA A 31 -12.38 -9.01 12.11
N GLY A 32 -11.90 -8.29 13.13
CA GLY A 32 -10.60 -8.50 13.76
C GLY A 32 -9.39 -7.94 13.01
N ALA A 33 -9.57 -7.24 11.87
CA ALA A 33 -8.49 -6.47 11.24
C ALA A 33 -8.12 -5.26 12.10
N LYS A 34 -6.82 -5.05 12.29
CA LYS A 34 -6.31 -3.97 13.14
C LYS A 34 -6.24 -2.65 12.40
N PHE A 35 -6.49 -1.57 13.12
CA PHE A 35 -6.34 -0.20 12.61
C PHE A 35 -6.07 0.78 13.75
N ASP A 36 -5.57 1.95 13.41
CA ASP A 36 -5.47 3.07 14.34
C ASP A 36 -6.71 3.95 14.18
N PHE A 37 -7.40 4.18 15.28
CA PHE A 37 -8.55 5.08 15.34
C PHE A 37 -8.11 6.44 15.83
N ASP A 38 -8.48 7.50 15.11
CA ASP A 38 -8.15 8.87 15.45
C ASP A 38 -9.33 9.81 15.20
N VAL A 39 -9.47 10.79 16.07
CA VAL A 39 -10.41 11.91 15.92
C VAL A 39 -9.63 13.19 16.07
N GLU A 40 -9.61 13.99 15.03
CA GLU A 40 -9.00 15.31 15.05
C GLU A 40 -10.07 16.40 15.23
N VAL A 41 -9.83 17.31 16.16
CA VAL A 41 -10.64 18.50 16.38
C VAL A 41 -9.78 19.72 16.07
N SER A 42 -10.21 20.52 15.13
CA SER A 42 -9.50 21.74 14.69
C SER A 42 -10.41 22.98 14.74
N ASN A 43 -9.81 24.16 14.60
CA ASN A 43 -10.50 25.44 14.62
C ASN A 43 -11.34 25.69 15.89
N ALA A 44 -11.08 24.97 16.97
CA ALA A 44 -11.79 25.11 18.24
C ALA A 44 -11.34 26.37 18.99
N LYS A 45 -12.31 27.12 19.51
CA LYS A 45 -12.06 28.22 20.41
C LYS A 45 -12.37 27.81 21.84
N ASP A 46 -11.32 27.68 22.65
CA ASP A 46 -11.43 27.18 24.02
C ASP A 46 -12.20 25.85 24.08
N LEU A 47 -11.61 24.79 23.51
CA LEU A 47 -12.20 23.44 23.48
C LEU A 47 -12.52 22.96 24.90
N LYS A 48 -13.80 22.70 25.18
CA LYS A 48 -14.32 22.33 26.50
C LYS A 48 -14.50 20.84 26.68
N ASN A 49 -15.05 20.19 25.65
CA ASN A 49 -15.38 18.78 25.74
C ASN A 49 -15.37 18.13 24.35
N VAL A 50 -14.90 16.88 24.30
CA VAL A 50 -15.03 15.99 23.13
C VAL A 50 -15.61 14.67 23.61
N ASP A 51 -16.81 14.34 23.13
CA ASP A 51 -17.45 13.06 23.39
C ASP A 51 -17.39 12.19 22.14
N ILE A 52 -16.89 10.96 22.30
CA ILE A 52 -16.68 10.01 21.21
C ILE A 52 -17.39 8.72 21.55
N THR A 53 -18.36 8.34 20.72
CA THR A 53 -19.15 7.13 20.92
C THR A 53 -19.16 6.23 19.70
N ILE A 54 -19.27 4.92 19.93
CA ILE A 54 -19.43 3.90 18.89
C ILE A 54 -20.70 3.12 19.21
N ASN A 55 -21.71 3.21 18.34
CA ASN A 55 -23.06 2.68 18.58
C ASN A 55 -23.64 3.12 19.93
N GLY A 56 -23.35 4.37 20.36
CA GLY A 56 -23.82 4.94 21.62
C GLY A 56 -23.01 4.54 22.87
N GLN A 57 -22.02 3.66 22.74
CA GLN A 57 -21.09 3.33 23.81
C GLN A 57 -19.87 4.26 23.76
N ASN A 58 -19.35 4.72 24.90
CA ASN A 58 -18.11 5.50 24.93
C ASN A 58 -16.95 4.75 24.30
N ALA A 59 -16.17 5.42 23.43
CA ALA A 59 -15.13 4.78 22.63
C ALA A 59 -14.04 4.11 23.46
N ASN A 60 -13.65 4.68 24.60
CA ASN A 60 -12.67 4.05 25.51
C ASN A 60 -13.18 2.71 26.04
N GLN A 61 -14.46 2.64 26.37
CA GLN A 61 -15.10 1.40 26.86
C GLN A 61 -15.27 0.39 25.72
N PHE A 62 -15.65 0.88 24.53
CA PHE A 62 -15.84 0.04 23.37
C PHE A 62 -14.55 -0.67 22.95
N PHE A 63 -13.43 0.05 22.85
CA PHE A 63 -12.13 -0.51 22.50
C PHE A 63 -11.40 -1.17 23.67
N GLY A 64 -11.84 -0.96 24.92
CA GLY A 64 -11.12 -1.43 26.11
C GLY A 64 -9.76 -0.75 26.30
N GLN A 65 -9.54 0.36 25.64
CA GLN A 65 -8.30 1.14 25.65
C GLN A 65 -8.65 2.64 25.68
N LYS A 66 -7.79 3.43 26.32
CA LYS A 66 -8.01 4.88 26.42
C LYS A 66 -7.49 5.58 25.16
N LEU A 67 -8.33 6.44 24.58
CA LEU A 67 -7.88 7.40 23.57
C LEU A 67 -6.95 8.43 24.21
N VAL A 68 -5.80 8.66 23.60
CA VAL A 68 -4.81 9.62 24.09
C VAL A 68 -5.03 10.93 23.36
N ALA A 69 -5.28 11.99 24.10
CA ALA A 69 -5.34 13.34 23.55
C ALA A 69 -3.92 13.89 23.36
N LYS A 70 -3.65 14.45 22.18
CA LYS A 70 -2.36 15.06 21.83
C LYS A 70 -2.60 16.31 20.99
N GLU A 71 -1.96 17.40 21.32
CA GLU A 71 -1.91 18.58 20.46
C GLU A 71 -0.92 18.33 19.32
N LEU A 72 -1.39 18.49 18.07
CA LEU A 72 -0.58 18.29 16.86
C LEU A 72 0.04 19.60 16.32
N GLY A 73 -0.26 20.74 16.95
CA GLY A 73 0.06 22.09 16.47
C GLY A 73 -1.06 22.67 15.61
N ASN A 74 -0.92 23.95 15.25
CA ASN A 74 -1.90 24.71 14.45
C ASN A 74 -3.34 24.65 14.98
N GLY A 75 -3.53 24.48 16.29
CA GLY A 75 -4.86 24.41 16.90
C GLY A 75 -5.61 23.09 16.63
N VAL A 76 -4.91 22.02 16.30
CA VAL A 76 -5.47 20.68 16.12
C VAL A 76 -5.19 19.83 17.35
N VAL A 77 -6.22 19.18 17.88
CA VAL A 77 -6.11 18.16 18.95
C VAL A 77 -6.58 16.82 18.41
N SER A 78 -5.70 15.81 18.46
CA SER A 78 -6.00 14.41 18.13
C SER A 78 -6.40 13.64 19.38
N TYR A 79 -7.37 12.75 19.24
CA TYR A 79 -7.80 11.74 20.22
C TYR A 79 -7.61 10.37 19.60
N ARG A 80 -6.48 9.71 19.86
CA ARG A 80 -6.05 8.52 19.14
C ARG A 80 -5.91 7.28 20.03
N VAL A 81 -6.24 6.13 19.46
CA VAL A 81 -5.92 4.81 19.99
C VAL A 81 -5.45 3.91 18.85
N ASN A 82 -4.33 3.22 19.08
CA ASN A 82 -3.70 2.41 18.02
C ASN A 82 -4.05 0.92 18.18
N GLN A 83 -3.97 0.17 17.07
CA GLN A 83 -4.08 -1.28 17.01
C GLN A 83 -5.39 -1.83 17.59
N VAL A 84 -6.49 -1.11 17.39
CA VAL A 84 -7.84 -1.55 17.74
C VAL A 84 -8.48 -2.36 16.61
N ASP A 85 -9.61 -3.01 16.89
CA ASP A 85 -10.38 -3.73 15.87
C ASP A 85 -11.88 -3.72 16.19
N PHE A 86 -12.67 -4.13 15.19
CA PHE A 86 -14.07 -4.50 15.35
C PHE A 86 -14.18 -6.04 15.37
N PRO A 87 -14.41 -6.67 16.52
CA PRO A 87 -14.35 -8.14 16.63
C PRO A 87 -15.57 -8.85 16.01
N LYS A 88 -16.68 -8.14 15.81
CA LYS A 88 -17.94 -8.70 15.29
C LYS A 88 -18.36 -8.02 14.00
N THR A 89 -19.00 -8.80 13.13
CA THR A 89 -19.65 -8.27 11.92
C THR A 89 -20.81 -7.37 12.26
N GLY A 90 -21.06 -6.37 11.43
CA GLY A 90 -22.17 -5.44 11.60
C GLY A 90 -21.92 -4.07 11.04
N ASN A 91 -22.84 -3.17 11.31
CA ASN A 91 -22.69 -1.75 11.02
C ASN A 91 -22.37 -1.03 12.32
N TYR A 92 -21.39 -0.16 12.26
CA TYR A 92 -20.95 0.66 13.37
C TYR A 92 -21.09 2.13 13.00
N THR A 93 -21.64 2.90 13.91
CA THR A 93 -21.72 4.37 13.77
C THR A 93 -20.83 4.97 14.85
N VAL A 94 -19.78 5.66 14.42
CA VAL A 94 -18.98 6.52 15.29
C VAL A 94 -19.64 7.89 15.27
N ARG A 95 -19.93 8.44 16.43
CA ARG A 95 -20.38 9.82 16.60
C ARG A 95 -19.41 10.56 17.49
N VAL A 96 -19.00 11.72 17.02
CA VAL A 96 -18.13 12.65 17.74
C VAL A 96 -18.88 13.95 17.95
N SER A 97 -18.83 14.49 19.15
CA SER A 97 -19.37 15.79 19.50
C SER A 97 -18.28 16.63 20.17
N ALA A 98 -17.88 17.72 19.56
CA ALA A 98 -16.90 18.69 20.08
C ALA A 98 -17.60 19.98 20.49
N THR A 99 -17.40 20.39 21.73
CA THR A 99 -17.97 21.63 22.29
C THR A 99 -16.85 22.60 22.62
N ASP A 100 -16.95 23.82 22.10
CA ASP A 100 -16.04 24.92 22.36
C ASP A 100 -16.78 26.18 22.84
N ALA A 101 -16.15 27.36 22.81
CA ALA A 101 -16.79 28.61 23.23
C ALA A 101 -17.89 29.06 22.26
N ASP A 102 -17.82 28.66 21.00
CA ASP A 102 -18.72 29.08 19.94
C ASP A 102 -19.91 28.12 19.75
N GLY A 103 -19.86 26.94 20.39
CA GLY A 103 -20.98 25.97 20.39
C GLY A 103 -20.55 24.52 20.37
N THR A 104 -21.43 23.65 19.86
CA THR A 104 -21.17 22.22 19.69
C THR A 104 -21.30 21.84 18.24
N ASN A 105 -20.29 21.20 17.69
CA ASN A 105 -20.33 20.56 16.37
C ASN A 105 -20.27 19.03 16.52
N ALA A 106 -20.89 18.30 15.60
CA ALA A 106 -20.89 16.86 15.59
C ALA A 106 -20.61 16.29 14.21
N ALA A 107 -19.87 15.18 14.19
CA ALA A 107 -19.60 14.41 12.97
C ALA A 107 -19.90 12.94 13.20
N ASP A 108 -20.34 12.26 12.14
CA ASP A 108 -20.60 10.83 12.14
C ASP A 108 -19.74 10.12 11.08
N ALA A 109 -19.22 8.94 11.43
CA ALA A 109 -18.65 8.00 10.46
C ALA A 109 -19.34 6.63 10.62
N ARG A 110 -19.66 6.01 9.48
CA ARG A 110 -20.38 4.72 9.43
C ARG A 110 -19.47 3.67 8.83
N TYR A 111 -19.27 2.59 9.56
CA TYR A 111 -18.40 1.50 9.15
C TYR A 111 -19.19 0.22 8.94
N LYS A 112 -18.77 -0.56 7.98
CA LYS A 112 -19.31 -1.89 7.74
C LYS A 112 -18.24 -2.94 8.01
N VAL A 113 -18.48 -3.80 9.00
CA VAL A 113 -17.59 -4.91 9.33
C VAL A 113 -18.16 -6.20 8.75
N VAL A 114 -17.36 -6.88 7.96
CA VAL A 114 -17.71 -8.12 7.28
C VAL A 114 -16.84 -9.28 7.76
N GLN A 115 -17.32 -10.49 7.58
CA GLN A 115 -16.54 -11.70 7.83
C GLN A 115 -16.21 -12.38 6.50
N GLU A 116 -15.10 -13.07 6.46
CA GLU A 116 -14.78 -13.99 5.37
C GLU A 116 -15.89 -15.04 5.24
N LYS A 117 -16.49 -15.14 4.06
CA LYS A 117 -17.60 -16.09 3.79
C LYS A 117 -17.14 -17.37 3.09
N ALA A 118 -15.86 -17.52 2.81
CA ALA A 118 -15.37 -18.67 2.07
C ALA A 118 -15.55 -19.95 2.88
N GLN A 119 -16.30 -20.90 2.35
CA GLN A 119 -16.44 -22.24 2.95
C GLN A 119 -15.11 -23.01 2.97
N LYS A 120 -14.23 -22.74 2.00
CA LYS A 120 -12.86 -23.25 1.94
C LYS A 120 -11.94 -22.09 1.56
N PRO A 121 -11.20 -21.53 2.53
CA PRO A 121 -10.24 -20.48 2.22
C PRO A 121 -9.14 -21.00 1.31
N ALA A 122 -8.70 -20.18 0.35
CA ALA A 122 -7.55 -20.47 -0.47
C ALA A 122 -6.31 -20.67 0.41
N LYS A 123 -5.57 -21.77 0.17
CA LYS A 123 -4.31 -22.02 0.87
C LYS A 123 -3.21 -21.09 0.36
N ASN A 124 -3.18 -20.84 -0.94
CA ASN A 124 -2.19 -20.01 -1.60
C ASN A 124 -2.90 -18.93 -2.42
N VAL A 125 -2.37 -17.71 -2.39
CA VAL A 125 -2.88 -16.58 -3.17
C VAL A 125 -1.73 -15.96 -3.94
N ILE A 126 -1.91 -15.76 -5.23
CA ILE A 126 -0.98 -15.04 -6.09
C ILE A 126 -1.72 -13.84 -6.67
N LEU A 127 -1.24 -12.65 -6.36
CA LEU A 127 -1.76 -11.40 -6.89
C LEU A 127 -0.79 -10.88 -7.96
N PHE A 128 -1.21 -10.90 -9.23
CA PHE A 128 -0.49 -10.22 -10.30
C PHE A 128 -0.99 -8.80 -10.46
N ILE A 129 -0.08 -7.83 -10.47
CA ILE A 129 -0.38 -6.42 -10.70
C ILE A 129 0.35 -5.96 -11.95
N GLY A 130 -0.40 -5.44 -12.92
CA GLY A 130 0.17 -4.65 -14.02
C GLY A 130 0.07 -3.18 -13.64
N ASP A 131 1.19 -2.57 -13.25
CA ASP A 131 1.20 -1.15 -12.87
C ASP A 131 0.95 -0.27 -14.09
N GLY A 132 0.12 0.76 -13.96
CA GLY A 132 -0.26 1.64 -15.05
C GLY A 132 -1.03 0.96 -16.21
N MET A 133 -1.43 -0.31 -16.07
CA MET A 133 -2.06 -1.10 -17.13
C MET A 133 -3.51 -0.66 -17.38
N SER A 134 -3.68 0.28 -18.28
CA SER A 134 -5.00 0.67 -18.78
C SER A 134 -5.63 -0.41 -19.68
N LEU A 135 -6.94 -0.25 -19.97
CA LEU A 135 -7.60 -1.11 -20.95
C LEU A 135 -6.95 -1.02 -22.33
N GLN A 136 -6.47 0.16 -22.71
CA GLN A 136 -5.78 0.40 -23.99
C GLN A 136 -4.42 -0.29 -24.02
N ALA A 137 -3.64 -0.25 -22.94
CA ALA A 137 -2.37 -0.95 -22.84
C ALA A 137 -2.56 -2.48 -22.98
N ARG A 138 -3.59 -3.03 -22.33
CA ARG A 138 -3.96 -4.45 -22.47
C ARG A 138 -4.35 -4.80 -23.91
N GLU A 139 -5.16 -3.94 -24.57
CA GLU A 139 -5.56 -4.10 -25.94
C GLU A 139 -4.35 -4.14 -26.89
N MET A 140 -3.45 -3.17 -26.72
CA MET A 140 -2.20 -3.09 -27.49
C MET A 140 -1.34 -4.33 -27.29
N ALA A 141 -1.16 -4.79 -26.05
CA ALA A 141 -0.41 -6.01 -25.75
C ALA A 141 -1.03 -7.25 -26.46
N ARG A 142 -2.35 -7.34 -26.50
CA ARG A 142 -3.05 -8.42 -27.22
C ARG A 142 -2.80 -8.35 -28.72
N ILE A 143 -2.92 -7.18 -29.33
CA ILE A 143 -2.67 -6.99 -30.78
C ILE A 143 -1.24 -7.39 -31.11
N ILE A 144 -0.26 -6.90 -30.36
CA ILE A 144 1.16 -7.14 -30.63
C ILE A 144 1.53 -8.61 -30.42
N SER A 145 1.05 -9.22 -29.34
CA SER A 145 1.45 -10.59 -28.95
C SER A 145 0.66 -11.69 -29.68
N LYS A 146 -0.59 -11.43 -30.09
CA LYS A 146 -1.48 -12.43 -30.70
C LYS A 146 -1.79 -12.16 -32.16
N GLY A 147 -1.67 -10.91 -32.60
CA GLY A 147 -2.01 -10.47 -33.95
C GLY A 147 -3.50 -10.31 -34.19
N LEU A 148 -3.80 -9.76 -35.37
CA LEU A 148 -5.14 -9.55 -35.89
C LEU A 148 -5.25 -10.18 -37.28
N THR A 149 -6.40 -10.81 -37.56
CA THR A 149 -6.75 -11.28 -38.91
C THR A 149 -8.17 -10.81 -39.24
N ASN A 150 -8.32 -10.05 -40.29
CA ASN A 150 -9.59 -9.48 -40.73
C ASN A 150 -10.36 -8.73 -39.60
N GLY A 151 -9.61 -7.95 -38.79
CA GLY A 151 -10.17 -7.17 -37.68
C GLY A 151 -10.55 -7.99 -36.42
N LYS A 152 -10.22 -9.27 -36.37
CA LYS A 152 -10.45 -10.14 -35.21
C LYS A 152 -9.11 -10.51 -34.57
N TYR A 153 -9.09 -10.51 -33.23
CA TYR A 153 -7.92 -11.01 -32.48
C TYR A 153 -7.73 -12.50 -32.73
N ASN A 154 -6.49 -12.92 -33.00
CA ASN A 154 -6.19 -14.33 -33.25
C ASN A 154 -6.26 -15.18 -31.96
N ASP A 155 -5.99 -14.58 -30.80
CA ASP A 155 -6.13 -15.24 -29.49
C ASP A 155 -6.24 -14.19 -28.37
N LEU A 156 -6.55 -14.63 -27.15
CA LEU A 156 -6.66 -13.84 -25.94
C LEU A 156 -5.35 -13.89 -25.13
N LEU A 157 -5.13 -12.85 -24.30
CA LEU A 157 -4.09 -12.88 -23.27
C LEU A 157 -4.46 -13.90 -22.18
N ALA A 158 -3.45 -14.42 -21.47
CA ALA A 158 -3.68 -15.38 -20.38
C ALA A 158 -4.64 -14.84 -19.30
N MET A 159 -4.52 -13.55 -18.94
CA MET A 159 -5.43 -12.90 -17.98
C MET A 159 -6.88 -12.82 -18.47
N GLU A 160 -7.11 -12.76 -19.77
CA GLU A 160 -8.45 -12.68 -20.35
C GLU A 160 -9.14 -14.06 -20.45
N LYS A 161 -8.37 -15.14 -20.29
CA LYS A 161 -8.87 -16.52 -20.24
C LYS A 161 -9.27 -16.95 -18.82
N MET A 162 -9.08 -16.08 -17.83
CA MET A 162 -9.52 -16.38 -16.46
C MET A 162 -11.04 -16.47 -16.35
N PRO A 163 -11.58 -17.37 -15.49
CA PRO A 163 -13.02 -17.65 -15.45
C PRO A 163 -13.85 -16.49 -14.92
N HIS A 164 -13.25 -15.55 -14.19
CA HIS A 164 -13.95 -14.40 -13.61
C HIS A 164 -13.22 -13.11 -13.99
N ASN A 165 -14.00 -12.12 -14.44
CA ASN A 165 -13.52 -10.79 -14.79
C ASN A 165 -14.42 -9.74 -14.13
N ALA A 166 -13.82 -8.62 -13.72
CA ALA A 166 -14.52 -7.47 -13.18
C ALA A 166 -13.78 -6.18 -13.53
N LEU A 167 -14.50 -5.07 -13.48
CA LEU A 167 -13.92 -3.74 -13.54
C LEU A 167 -13.78 -3.19 -12.13
N ILE A 168 -12.69 -2.48 -11.87
CA ILE A 168 -12.44 -1.76 -10.62
C ILE A 168 -12.31 -0.27 -10.89
N THR A 169 -12.76 0.55 -9.96
CA THR A 169 -12.49 1.99 -9.94
C THR A 169 -11.20 2.24 -9.18
N THR A 170 -10.38 3.14 -9.67
CA THR A 170 -9.03 3.38 -9.14
C THR A 170 -8.87 4.71 -8.41
N SER A 171 -9.94 5.53 -8.33
CA SER A 171 -9.86 6.83 -7.62
C SER A 171 -9.38 6.66 -6.19
N GLY A 172 -8.57 7.62 -5.74
CA GLY A 172 -8.17 7.75 -4.34
C GLY A 172 -9.31 8.21 -3.43
N TYR A 173 -8.96 8.50 -2.20
CA TYR A 173 -9.86 9.11 -1.22
C TYR A 173 -10.00 10.62 -1.46
N ASP A 174 -8.91 11.29 -1.81
CA ASP A 174 -8.78 12.74 -2.00
C ASP A 174 -8.81 13.16 -3.48
N SER A 175 -8.70 12.23 -4.42
CA SER A 175 -8.51 12.52 -5.84
C SER A 175 -9.19 11.50 -6.76
N LEU A 176 -9.76 11.97 -7.86
CA LEU A 176 -10.25 11.11 -8.94
C LEU A 176 -9.11 10.46 -9.72
N THR A 177 -7.97 11.14 -9.81
CA THR A 177 -6.74 10.59 -10.41
C THR A 177 -5.97 9.83 -9.35
N THR A 178 -5.59 8.60 -9.66
CA THR A 178 -4.82 7.73 -8.77
C THR A 178 -3.33 7.80 -9.07
N ASP A 179 -2.53 7.28 -8.12
CA ASP A 179 -1.15 6.87 -8.35
C ASP A 179 -0.97 5.39 -7.91
N SER A 180 0.22 4.83 -8.12
CA SER A 180 0.50 3.44 -7.72
C SER A 180 0.40 3.24 -6.20
N ALA A 181 0.64 4.29 -5.39
CA ALA A 181 0.65 4.18 -3.94
C ALA A 181 -0.76 3.98 -3.38
N ASN A 182 -1.68 4.93 -3.61
CA ASN A 182 -3.01 4.84 -3.05
C ASN A 182 -3.85 3.71 -3.67
N SER A 183 -3.62 3.34 -4.94
CA SER A 183 -4.28 2.18 -5.54
C SER A 183 -3.76 0.86 -4.96
N ALA A 184 -2.43 0.71 -4.79
CA ALA A 184 -1.86 -0.47 -4.15
C ALA A 184 -2.22 -0.55 -2.66
N SER A 185 -2.30 0.59 -1.96
CA SER A 185 -2.85 0.68 -0.60
C SER A 185 -4.26 0.08 -0.53
N ALA A 186 -5.13 0.42 -1.50
CA ALA A 186 -6.49 -0.14 -1.55
C ALA A 186 -6.50 -1.65 -1.79
N TYR A 187 -5.58 -2.19 -2.62
CA TYR A 187 -5.47 -3.65 -2.82
C TYR A 187 -4.95 -4.36 -1.58
N ALA A 188 -4.01 -3.74 -0.85
CA ALA A 188 -3.37 -4.33 0.30
C ALA A 188 -4.23 -4.28 1.57
N THR A 189 -5.03 -3.23 1.74
CA THR A 189 -5.76 -2.97 2.99
C THR A 189 -7.27 -3.07 2.88
N GLY A 190 -7.83 -2.94 1.66
CA GLY A 190 -9.26 -2.75 1.44
C GLY A 190 -9.75 -1.32 1.71
N HIS A 191 -8.84 -0.39 2.01
CA HIS A 191 -9.14 1.01 2.32
C HIS A 191 -8.56 1.93 1.25
N LYS A 192 -9.34 2.93 0.82
CA LYS A 192 -8.82 4.00 -0.02
C LYS A 192 -7.94 4.93 0.80
N SER A 193 -6.83 5.34 0.24
CA SER A 193 -5.89 6.30 0.83
C SER A 193 -5.75 7.55 -0.05
N VAL A 194 -5.04 8.54 0.44
CA VAL A 194 -4.68 9.73 -0.33
C VAL A 194 -3.56 9.43 -1.33
N VAL A 195 -3.40 10.26 -2.35
CA VAL A 195 -2.29 10.15 -3.32
C VAL A 195 -0.96 10.11 -2.59
N ASN A 196 -0.03 9.26 -3.03
CA ASN A 196 1.28 8.97 -2.43
C ASN A 196 1.29 8.16 -1.13
N ALA A 197 0.15 7.86 -0.51
CA ALA A 197 0.11 7.17 0.78
C ALA A 197 -0.01 5.64 0.65
N LEU A 198 0.59 4.93 1.58
CA LEU A 198 0.66 3.47 1.68
C LEU A 198 0.09 3.04 3.03
N GLY A 199 -1.06 2.37 3.06
CA GLY A 199 -1.63 1.73 4.24
C GLY A 199 -1.94 2.66 5.42
N VAL A 200 -2.14 3.95 5.19
CA VAL A 200 -2.43 4.95 6.22
C VAL A 200 -3.57 5.88 5.80
N TYR A 201 -4.18 6.50 6.78
CA TYR A 201 -5.00 7.70 6.61
C TYR A 201 -4.16 8.92 7.01
N GLU A 202 -4.06 9.90 6.12
CA GLU A 202 -3.32 11.13 6.40
C GLU A 202 -3.93 11.86 7.60
N ASP A 203 -3.12 12.16 8.61
CA ASP A 203 -3.48 13.03 9.73
C ASP A 203 -2.98 14.47 9.51
N SER A 204 -3.17 15.33 10.50
CA SER A 204 -2.78 16.75 10.43
C SER A 204 -1.33 17.00 10.83
N THR A 205 -0.52 15.97 11.12
CA THR A 205 0.91 16.14 11.42
C THR A 205 1.71 16.39 10.14
N LYS A 206 2.98 16.81 10.30
CA LYS A 206 3.91 16.90 9.17
C LYS A 206 4.76 15.64 8.99
N ASP A 207 4.77 14.76 9.99
CA ASP A 207 5.54 13.52 9.95
C ASP A 207 4.81 12.49 9.06
N PRO A 208 5.42 12.04 7.96
CA PRO A 208 4.76 11.08 7.08
C PRO A 208 4.80 9.63 7.61
N MET A 209 5.33 9.40 8.80
CA MET A 209 5.50 8.06 9.37
C MET A 209 4.61 7.81 10.59
N ASP A 210 3.94 8.84 11.12
CA ASP A 210 3.08 8.73 12.31
C ASP A 210 1.58 8.71 12.00
N ASP A 211 1.21 8.73 10.74
CA ASP A 211 -0.19 8.67 10.27
C ASP A 211 -0.93 7.40 10.75
N PRO A 212 -2.25 7.47 11.00
CA PRO A 212 -3.07 6.31 11.39
C PRO A 212 -3.00 5.16 10.39
N ARG A 213 -2.51 4.00 10.84
CA ARG A 213 -2.29 2.80 10.01
C ARG A 213 -3.56 1.95 9.91
N VAL A 214 -3.71 1.28 8.78
CA VAL A 214 -4.66 0.18 8.59
C VAL A 214 -3.89 -1.07 8.20
N GLU A 215 -4.20 -2.18 8.87
CA GLU A 215 -3.49 -3.45 8.69
C GLU A 215 -3.54 -3.90 7.23
N ASN A 216 -2.39 -4.22 6.65
CA ASN A 216 -2.29 -4.71 5.28
C ASN A 216 -2.38 -6.24 5.21
N VAL A 217 -2.43 -6.76 3.98
CA VAL A 217 -2.62 -8.18 3.71
C VAL A 217 -1.49 -9.05 4.29
N ALA A 218 -0.25 -8.56 4.31
CA ALA A 218 0.88 -9.32 4.86
C ALA A 218 0.76 -9.45 6.38
N GLU A 219 0.41 -8.37 7.07
CA GLU A 219 0.19 -8.34 8.51
C GLU A 219 -0.94 -9.29 8.91
N ILE A 220 -2.11 -9.15 8.26
CA ILE A 220 -3.29 -10.01 8.52
C ILE A 220 -2.94 -11.49 8.32
N LEU A 221 -2.33 -11.85 7.18
CA LEU A 221 -2.08 -13.24 6.84
C LEU A 221 -0.98 -13.87 7.70
N LYS A 222 0.07 -13.13 8.04
CA LYS A 222 1.08 -13.61 8.99
C LYS A 222 0.48 -13.80 10.37
N ARG A 223 -0.22 -12.79 10.91
CA ARG A 223 -0.81 -12.80 12.25
C ARG A 223 -1.88 -13.88 12.42
N THR A 224 -2.82 -13.99 11.48
CA THR A 224 -3.99 -14.86 11.62
C THR A 224 -3.77 -16.27 11.11
N ARG A 225 -2.88 -16.46 10.12
CA ARG A 225 -2.71 -17.76 9.43
C ARG A 225 -1.27 -18.26 9.42
N GLY A 226 -0.28 -17.44 9.73
CA GLY A 226 1.14 -17.80 9.67
C GLY A 226 1.59 -18.14 8.24
N MET A 227 1.00 -17.50 7.23
CA MET A 227 1.36 -17.68 5.82
C MET A 227 2.72 -17.04 5.52
N SER A 228 3.41 -17.58 4.53
CA SER A 228 4.59 -16.92 3.95
C SER A 228 4.19 -15.80 3.00
N ILE A 229 5.01 -14.75 2.94
CA ILE A 229 4.77 -13.55 2.12
C ILE A 229 5.89 -13.38 1.11
N GLY A 230 5.52 -13.15 -0.15
CA GLY A 230 6.46 -12.81 -1.22
C GLY A 230 6.08 -11.50 -1.90
N VAL A 231 7.09 -10.66 -2.16
CA VAL A 231 6.94 -9.40 -2.89
C VAL A 231 7.98 -9.36 -4.00
N ILE A 232 7.49 -9.41 -5.24
CA ILE A 232 8.31 -9.56 -6.44
C ILE A 232 7.96 -8.46 -7.45
N THR A 233 8.95 -7.72 -7.92
CA THR A 233 8.75 -6.59 -8.84
C THR A 233 9.91 -6.43 -9.82
N GLN A 234 9.69 -5.70 -10.90
CA GLN A 234 10.75 -5.20 -11.77
C GLN A 234 11.18 -3.76 -11.40
N ALA A 235 10.43 -3.08 -10.53
CA ALA A 235 10.78 -1.78 -9.97
C ALA A 235 11.81 -1.88 -8.83
N GLU A 236 12.11 -0.75 -8.16
CA GLU A 236 12.74 -0.80 -6.84
C GLU A 236 11.81 -1.57 -5.89
N SER A 237 12.34 -2.49 -5.09
CA SER A 237 11.52 -3.32 -4.17
C SER A 237 10.80 -2.51 -3.10
N THR A 238 11.19 -1.26 -2.91
CA THR A 238 10.57 -0.25 -2.05
C THR A 238 9.72 0.77 -2.81
N ASP A 239 9.51 0.59 -4.12
CA ASP A 239 8.56 1.42 -4.86
C ASP A 239 7.13 1.19 -4.34
N ALA A 240 6.22 2.06 -4.69
CA ALA A 240 4.90 2.15 -4.09
C ALA A 240 4.11 0.84 -4.08
N THR A 241 4.03 0.16 -5.23
CA THR A 241 3.21 -1.06 -5.36
C THR A 241 3.71 -2.22 -4.49
N PRO A 242 5.02 -2.60 -4.52
CA PRO A 242 5.53 -3.60 -3.60
C PRO A 242 5.48 -3.14 -2.14
N ALA A 243 5.78 -1.87 -1.87
CA ALA A 243 5.83 -1.36 -0.51
C ALA A 243 4.45 -1.30 0.16
N ALA A 244 3.37 -1.05 -0.59
CA ALA A 244 2.02 -1.03 -0.03
C ALA A 244 1.57 -2.38 0.54
N MET A 245 2.18 -3.50 0.11
CA MET A 245 1.86 -4.83 0.64
C MET A 245 2.43 -5.04 2.05
N ILE A 246 3.40 -4.24 2.48
CA ILE A 246 4.18 -4.45 3.69
C ILE A 246 4.21 -3.20 4.58
N GLY A 247 4.50 -2.03 4.01
CA GLY A 247 4.84 -0.82 4.76
C GLY A 247 3.70 0.19 4.89
N HIS A 248 3.95 1.19 5.73
CA HIS A 248 3.01 2.26 6.06
C HIS A 248 3.72 3.61 6.02
N THR A 249 3.22 4.53 5.20
CA THR A 249 3.69 5.93 5.15
C THR A 249 2.71 6.78 4.35
N ARG A 250 2.58 8.04 4.70
CA ARG A 250 1.88 9.01 3.85
C ARG A 250 2.64 9.37 2.57
N ARG A 251 3.96 9.04 2.49
CA ARG A 251 4.83 9.44 1.37
C ARG A 251 5.62 8.27 0.81
N ARG A 252 5.21 7.74 -0.33
CA ARG A 252 5.92 6.68 -1.07
C ARG A 252 7.40 6.97 -1.35
N ALA A 253 7.79 8.26 -1.34
CA ALA A 253 9.17 8.66 -1.56
C ALA A 253 10.12 8.30 -0.41
N ASN A 254 9.59 7.97 0.78
CA ASN A 254 10.38 7.54 1.95
C ASN A 254 10.86 6.08 1.82
N GLN A 255 11.45 5.74 0.68
CA GLN A 255 11.81 4.37 0.32
C GLN A 255 12.89 3.76 1.22
N ASP A 256 13.78 4.57 1.78
CA ASP A 256 14.77 4.15 2.77
C ASP A 256 14.10 3.68 4.07
N LEU A 257 13.13 4.44 4.59
CA LEU A 257 12.35 4.05 5.77
C LEU A 257 11.46 2.84 5.49
N LEU A 258 10.91 2.72 4.28
CA LEU A 258 10.15 1.52 3.87
C LEU A 258 11.03 0.27 3.82
N ALA A 259 12.30 0.39 3.39
CA ALA A 259 13.24 -0.73 3.44
C ALA A 259 13.48 -1.21 4.87
N SER A 260 13.56 -0.28 5.84
CA SER A 260 13.71 -0.61 7.27
C SER A 260 12.43 -1.27 7.83
N GLN A 261 11.24 -0.79 7.45
CA GLN A 261 9.98 -1.44 7.86
C GLN A 261 9.88 -2.90 7.40
N TYR A 262 10.49 -3.28 6.27
CA TYR A 262 10.50 -4.68 5.81
C TYR A 262 11.22 -5.62 6.79
N LEU A 263 12.02 -5.12 7.72
CA LEU A 263 12.69 -5.90 8.76
C LEU A 263 11.82 -6.20 9.98
N GLU A 264 10.68 -5.52 10.11
CA GLU A 264 9.81 -5.68 11.27
C GLU A 264 9.17 -7.09 11.29
N ASP A 265 9.30 -7.79 12.42
CA ASP A 265 9.04 -9.24 12.51
C ASP A 265 7.60 -9.63 12.20
N TYR A 266 6.64 -8.76 12.52
CA TYR A 266 5.22 -9.07 12.39
C TYR A 266 4.71 -9.11 10.94
N HIS A 267 5.43 -8.49 9.99
CA HIS A 267 5.04 -8.50 8.56
C HIS A 267 6.18 -8.82 7.59
N ARG A 268 7.41 -9.06 8.10
CA ARG A 268 8.60 -9.30 7.24
C ARG A 268 8.32 -10.32 6.14
N PRO A 269 8.52 -9.97 4.85
CA PRO A 269 8.32 -10.91 3.74
C PRO A 269 9.36 -12.02 3.75
N ASP A 270 8.98 -13.25 3.40
CA ASP A 270 9.89 -14.38 3.27
C ASP A 270 10.71 -14.32 1.96
N VAL A 271 10.16 -13.64 0.94
CA VAL A 271 10.85 -13.41 -0.34
C VAL A 271 10.66 -11.97 -0.77
N ILE A 272 11.76 -11.29 -1.05
CA ILE A 272 11.78 -9.95 -1.65
C ILE A 272 12.68 -10.03 -2.89
N MET A 273 12.15 -9.68 -4.07
CA MET A 273 12.94 -9.62 -5.30
C MET A 273 12.60 -8.40 -6.14
N GLY A 274 13.64 -7.69 -6.61
CA GLY A 274 13.48 -6.51 -7.45
C GLY A 274 14.77 -5.75 -7.66
N GLY A 275 14.64 -4.47 -8.01
CA GLY A 275 15.72 -3.49 -7.97
C GLY A 275 15.79 -2.77 -6.64
N GLY A 276 16.50 -1.62 -6.60
CA GLY A 276 16.50 -0.69 -5.47
C GLY A 276 17.58 -0.95 -4.42
N SER A 277 18.65 -1.68 -4.72
CA SER A 277 19.71 -1.96 -3.73
C SER A 277 20.30 -0.70 -3.10
N SER A 278 20.22 0.46 -3.77
CA SER A 278 20.65 1.75 -3.24
C SER A 278 19.87 2.21 -1.99
N ARG A 279 18.69 1.64 -1.73
CA ARG A 279 17.85 1.94 -0.55
C ARG A 279 18.19 1.07 0.66
N TYR A 280 19.07 0.08 0.49
CA TYR A 280 19.39 -0.94 1.49
C TYR A 280 20.82 -0.84 2.03
N ILE A 281 21.65 0.04 1.46
CA ILE A 281 23.05 0.26 1.88
C ILE A 281 23.19 1.60 2.61
N PRO A 282 24.07 1.71 3.63
CA PRO A 282 24.22 2.92 4.43
C PRO A 282 24.67 4.12 3.59
N GLN A 283 24.31 5.33 4.01
CA GLN A 283 24.66 6.56 3.29
C GLN A 283 26.15 6.75 3.05
N THR A 284 27.00 6.10 3.82
CA THR A 284 28.47 6.13 3.67
C THR A 284 28.96 5.31 2.47
N GLU A 285 28.14 4.41 1.94
CA GLU A 285 28.48 3.62 0.76
C GLU A 285 28.15 4.36 -0.53
N LYS A 286 29.08 4.28 -1.51
CA LYS A 286 28.90 4.92 -2.82
C LYS A 286 27.67 4.38 -3.54
N GLY A 287 26.78 5.29 -3.93
CA GLY A 287 25.55 4.96 -4.65
C GLY A 287 24.35 4.72 -3.75
N SER A 288 24.51 4.89 -2.43
CA SER A 288 23.38 4.88 -1.51
C SER A 288 22.43 6.05 -1.79
N LYS A 289 21.15 5.78 -1.58
CA LYS A 289 20.06 6.76 -1.54
C LYS A 289 19.41 6.84 -0.15
N ARG A 290 20.03 6.25 0.86
CA ARG A 290 19.61 6.40 2.26
C ARG A 290 20.12 7.70 2.85
N HIS A 291 19.44 8.16 3.91
CA HIS A 291 19.80 9.36 4.67
C HIS A 291 20.33 9.02 6.07
N ASP A 292 20.63 7.75 6.32
CA ASP A 292 21.11 7.19 7.58
C ASP A 292 22.25 6.17 7.33
N ASN A 293 22.78 5.59 8.42
CA ASN A 293 23.86 4.62 8.38
C ASN A 293 23.39 3.16 8.53
N GLU A 294 22.09 2.90 8.42
CA GLU A 294 21.52 1.56 8.51
C GLU A 294 21.96 0.70 7.31
N ASN A 295 22.46 -0.50 7.58
CA ASN A 295 22.79 -1.51 6.57
C ASN A 295 21.70 -2.59 6.53
N VAL A 296 20.62 -2.30 5.86
CA VAL A 296 19.42 -3.17 5.77
C VAL A 296 19.76 -4.52 5.15
N ILE A 297 20.71 -4.58 4.19
CA ILE A 297 21.17 -5.86 3.61
C ILE A 297 21.81 -6.73 4.70
N GLN A 298 22.67 -6.14 5.55
CA GLN A 298 23.33 -6.90 6.61
C GLN A 298 22.31 -7.40 7.64
N GLU A 299 21.34 -6.58 8.01
CA GLU A 299 20.28 -6.96 8.94
C GLU A 299 19.40 -8.09 8.42
N PHE A 300 19.08 -8.13 7.11
CA PHE A 300 18.44 -9.27 6.50
C PHE A 300 19.29 -10.54 6.57
N LYS A 301 20.60 -10.45 6.31
CA LYS A 301 21.52 -11.58 6.46
C LYS A 301 21.58 -12.10 7.90
N ASP A 302 21.60 -11.20 8.87
CA ASP A 302 21.61 -11.53 10.30
C ASP A 302 20.31 -12.24 10.73
N LYS A 303 19.20 -11.94 10.03
CA LYS A 303 17.91 -12.64 10.17
C LYS A 303 17.82 -13.94 9.34
N GLY A 304 18.92 -14.40 8.73
CA GLY A 304 19.03 -15.69 8.04
C GLY A 304 18.64 -15.67 6.57
N TYR A 305 18.45 -14.50 5.95
CA TYR A 305 18.15 -14.40 4.52
C TYR A 305 19.38 -14.72 3.67
N THR A 306 19.14 -15.43 2.57
CA THR A 306 20.10 -15.48 1.47
C THR A 306 20.00 -14.20 0.68
N PHE A 307 21.09 -13.46 0.57
CA PHE A 307 21.17 -12.23 -0.26
C PHE A 307 21.80 -12.57 -1.61
N VAL A 308 21.16 -12.15 -2.70
CA VAL A 308 21.62 -12.39 -4.08
C VAL A 308 21.47 -11.14 -4.92
N THR A 309 22.36 -10.99 -5.92
CA THR A 309 22.44 -9.83 -6.79
C THR A 309 22.37 -10.17 -8.28
N THR A 310 22.43 -11.47 -8.61
CA THR A 310 22.41 -11.96 -10.00
C THR A 310 21.37 -13.07 -10.18
N SER A 311 20.96 -13.29 -11.43
CA SER A 311 20.06 -14.38 -11.80
C SER A 311 20.67 -15.74 -11.46
N LYS A 312 21.97 -15.90 -11.72
CA LYS A 312 22.70 -17.15 -11.40
C LYS A 312 22.69 -17.44 -9.91
N GLU A 313 23.00 -16.45 -9.07
CA GLU A 313 22.94 -16.60 -7.60
C GLU A 313 21.53 -16.92 -7.12
N MET A 314 20.52 -16.21 -7.65
CA MET A 314 19.12 -16.45 -7.33
C MET A 314 18.70 -17.90 -7.62
N MET A 315 19.02 -18.40 -8.79
CA MET A 315 18.66 -19.78 -9.18
C MET A 315 19.35 -20.82 -8.31
N ALA A 316 20.61 -20.56 -7.89
CA ALA A 316 21.40 -21.46 -7.03
C ALA A 316 21.03 -21.37 -5.54
N ALA A 317 20.30 -20.33 -5.11
CA ALA A 317 19.95 -20.12 -3.70
C ALA A 317 19.10 -21.27 -3.15
N ASP A 318 19.32 -21.64 -1.88
CA ASP A 318 18.57 -22.66 -1.17
C ASP A 318 17.09 -22.23 -0.99
N SER A 319 16.17 -23.00 -1.53
CA SER A 319 14.74 -22.73 -1.43
C SER A 319 14.13 -23.01 -0.04
N ASN A 320 14.91 -23.48 0.92
CA ASN A 320 14.47 -23.62 2.31
C ASN A 320 14.80 -22.40 3.19
N LYS A 321 15.42 -21.38 2.61
CA LYS A 321 15.76 -20.13 3.29
C LYS A 321 14.99 -18.95 2.69
N PRO A 322 14.68 -17.92 3.50
CA PRO A 322 14.15 -16.68 2.97
C PRO A 322 15.17 -16.00 2.05
N LEU A 323 14.68 -15.20 1.10
CA LEU A 323 15.51 -14.64 0.03
C LEU A 323 15.31 -13.14 -0.10
N LEU A 324 16.42 -12.40 -0.12
CA LEU A 324 16.51 -11.02 -0.55
C LEU A 324 17.30 -10.95 -1.87
N GLY A 325 16.63 -10.65 -2.98
CA GLY A 325 17.24 -10.50 -4.31
C GLY A 325 17.14 -9.05 -4.79
N LEU A 326 18.28 -8.36 -4.86
CA LEU A 326 18.35 -6.96 -5.31
C LEU A 326 19.28 -6.86 -6.53
N PHE A 327 18.70 -6.85 -7.73
CA PHE A 327 19.40 -7.08 -9.00
C PHE A 327 19.90 -5.81 -9.68
N HIS A 328 19.50 -4.64 -9.19
CA HIS A 328 19.89 -3.34 -9.72
C HIS A 328 19.83 -2.26 -8.62
N PRO A 329 20.65 -1.20 -8.64
CA PRO A 329 20.59 -0.13 -7.65
C PRO A 329 19.31 0.72 -7.72
N SER A 330 18.64 0.72 -8.86
CA SER A 330 17.34 1.37 -9.12
C SER A 330 16.38 0.35 -9.72
N THR A 331 15.37 0.77 -10.49
CA THR A 331 14.51 -0.11 -11.29
C THR A 331 15.36 -1.01 -12.21
N MET A 332 14.99 -2.27 -12.33
CA MET A 332 15.66 -3.23 -13.21
C MET A 332 15.55 -2.80 -14.69
N ASN A 333 16.54 -3.13 -15.49
CA ASN A 333 16.49 -2.86 -16.91
C ASN A 333 15.32 -3.63 -17.57
N VAL A 334 14.73 -3.06 -18.62
CA VAL A 334 13.61 -3.70 -19.30
C VAL A 334 14.02 -4.95 -20.07
N TYR A 335 13.05 -5.82 -20.34
CA TYR A 335 13.31 -7.14 -20.94
C TYR A 335 14.06 -7.08 -22.26
N ILE A 336 13.68 -6.16 -23.16
CA ILE A 336 14.34 -6.03 -24.47
C ILE A 336 15.81 -5.67 -24.32
N ASP A 337 16.15 -4.74 -23.44
CA ASP A 337 17.54 -4.32 -23.21
C ASP A 337 18.39 -5.45 -22.63
N ARG A 338 17.81 -6.28 -21.71
CA ARG A 338 18.53 -7.38 -21.07
C ARG A 338 18.69 -8.62 -21.92
N GLU A 339 17.62 -9.04 -22.58
CA GLU A 339 17.55 -10.35 -23.24
C GLU A 339 17.79 -10.29 -24.75
N MET A 340 17.37 -9.20 -25.40
CA MET A 340 17.45 -9.09 -26.86
C MET A 340 18.62 -8.22 -27.30
N LEU A 341 18.70 -6.98 -26.84
CA LEU A 341 19.73 -6.04 -27.29
C LEU A 341 21.05 -6.25 -26.58
N LYS A 342 21.03 -6.59 -25.30
CA LYS A 342 22.20 -6.84 -24.45
C LYS A 342 23.25 -5.72 -24.52
N ASN A 343 22.77 -4.46 -24.63
CA ASN A 343 23.65 -3.30 -24.83
C ASN A 343 24.46 -3.03 -23.54
N PRO A 344 25.81 -3.14 -23.59
CA PRO A 344 26.66 -2.93 -22.44
C PRO A 344 26.58 -1.49 -21.86
N GLU A 345 26.31 -0.49 -22.70
CA GLU A 345 26.16 0.90 -22.26
C GLU A 345 24.89 1.09 -21.39
N VAL A 346 23.82 0.36 -21.71
CA VAL A 346 22.57 0.38 -20.93
C VAL A 346 22.66 -0.48 -19.68
N LEU A 347 23.23 -1.69 -19.81
CA LEU A 347 23.28 -2.66 -18.72
C LEU A 347 24.41 -2.37 -17.70
N GLY A 348 25.50 -1.75 -18.17
CA GLY A 348 26.69 -1.54 -17.35
C GLY A 348 27.21 -2.86 -16.79
N LYS A 349 27.41 -2.91 -15.47
CA LYS A 349 27.83 -4.12 -14.76
C LYS A 349 26.68 -5.08 -14.40
N TYR A 350 25.43 -4.69 -14.66
CA TYR A 350 24.22 -5.45 -14.24
C TYR A 350 23.68 -6.33 -15.37
N THR A 351 24.54 -7.11 -15.99
CA THR A 351 24.23 -7.94 -17.17
C THR A 351 23.47 -9.23 -16.83
N ASP A 352 23.51 -9.70 -15.59
CA ASP A 352 22.86 -10.95 -15.15
C ASP A 352 21.68 -10.65 -14.18
N GLN A 353 20.66 -9.95 -14.69
CA GLN A 353 19.42 -9.69 -13.97
C GLN A 353 18.38 -10.77 -14.33
N PRO A 354 17.64 -11.34 -13.38
CA PRO A 354 16.58 -12.30 -13.68
C PRO A 354 15.39 -11.62 -14.37
N ASN A 355 14.66 -12.37 -15.20
CA ASN A 355 13.37 -11.93 -15.70
C ASN A 355 12.24 -12.21 -14.66
N LEU A 356 11.07 -11.59 -14.86
CA LEU A 356 9.94 -11.73 -13.93
C LEU A 356 9.47 -13.20 -13.81
N ILE A 357 9.54 -13.98 -14.87
CA ILE A 357 9.15 -15.40 -14.87
C ILE A 357 10.07 -16.20 -13.94
N ASN A 358 11.38 -16.00 -14.02
CA ASN A 358 12.35 -16.69 -13.18
C ASN A 358 12.24 -16.27 -11.71
N MET A 359 12.05 -14.96 -11.44
CA MET A 359 11.77 -14.47 -10.10
C MET A 359 10.49 -15.09 -9.52
N THR A 360 9.42 -15.14 -10.31
CA THR A 360 8.15 -15.79 -9.92
C THR A 360 8.36 -17.27 -9.57
N LYS A 361 9.00 -18.04 -10.44
CA LYS A 361 9.27 -19.46 -10.20
C LYS A 361 10.06 -19.66 -8.90
N LYS A 362 11.16 -18.91 -8.73
CA LYS A 362 12.00 -19.02 -7.53
C LYS A 362 11.24 -18.64 -6.27
N SER A 363 10.40 -17.60 -6.32
CA SER A 363 9.57 -17.23 -5.17
C SER A 363 8.58 -18.33 -4.79
N LEU A 364 7.91 -18.93 -5.77
CA LEU A 364 6.99 -20.02 -5.52
C LEU A 364 7.69 -21.28 -4.95
N ASP A 365 8.90 -21.58 -5.41
CA ASP A 365 9.71 -22.69 -4.86
C ASP A 365 10.02 -22.48 -3.37
N ILE A 366 10.27 -21.25 -2.95
CA ILE A 366 10.52 -20.91 -1.54
C ILE A 366 9.21 -20.90 -0.74
N LEU A 367 8.23 -20.11 -1.19
CA LEU A 367 6.99 -19.84 -0.46
C LEU A 367 6.13 -21.10 -0.27
N SER A 368 6.14 -22.02 -1.24
CA SER A 368 5.37 -23.28 -1.17
C SER A 368 5.85 -24.24 -0.09
N LYS A 369 7.02 -24.01 0.51
CA LYS A 369 7.53 -24.82 1.64
C LYS A 369 6.71 -24.63 2.91
N ASN A 370 6.02 -23.49 3.04
CA ASN A 370 5.18 -23.26 4.20
C ASN A 370 3.88 -24.09 4.12
N PRO A 371 3.65 -25.05 5.04
CA PRO A 371 2.44 -25.88 5.02
C PRO A 371 1.15 -25.08 5.26
N LYS A 372 1.25 -23.88 5.85
CA LYS A 372 0.12 -22.96 6.07
C LYS A 372 -0.26 -22.18 4.83
N GLY A 373 0.55 -22.26 3.75
CA GLY A 373 0.33 -21.56 2.49
C GLY A 373 1.08 -20.23 2.40
N PHE A 374 0.82 -19.51 1.32
CA PHE A 374 1.50 -18.25 1.03
C PHE A 374 0.60 -17.23 0.33
N PHE A 375 1.01 -15.96 0.45
CA PHE A 375 0.60 -14.86 -0.41
C PHE A 375 1.82 -14.35 -1.19
N ALA A 376 1.68 -14.22 -2.50
CA ALA A 376 2.71 -13.65 -3.36
C ALA A 376 2.13 -12.52 -4.19
N MET A 377 2.70 -11.31 -4.10
CA MET A 377 2.46 -10.22 -5.02
C MET A 377 3.55 -10.21 -6.08
N ILE A 378 3.15 -10.17 -7.35
CA ILE A 378 4.04 -10.20 -8.52
C ILE A 378 3.66 -9.04 -9.43
N GLU A 379 4.57 -8.11 -9.59
CA GLU A 379 4.33 -6.87 -10.31
C GLU A 379 5.05 -6.81 -11.65
N GLY A 380 4.28 -6.54 -12.69
CA GLY A 380 4.77 -6.09 -13.99
C GLY A 380 4.96 -4.58 -14.01
N ALA A 381 5.98 -4.06 -13.33
CA ALA A 381 6.24 -2.63 -13.18
C ALA A 381 6.71 -1.96 -14.47
N SER A 382 7.30 -2.72 -15.40
CA SER A 382 7.76 -2.18 -16.69
C SER A 382 6.63 -1.61 -17.54
N ILE A 383 5.38 -2.04 -17.34
CA ILE A 383 4.22 -1.51 -18.06
C ILE A 383 4.10 -0.01 -17.79
N ASP A 384 4.03 0.40 -16.52
CA ASP A 384 3.95 1.80 -16.09
C ASP A 384 5.18 2.60 -16.55
N LYS A 385 6.37 2.08 -16.24
CA LYS A 385 7.64 2.78 -16.52
C LYS A 385 7.80 3.10 -18.00
N GLN A 386 7.40 2.20 -18.91
CA GLN A 386 7.51 2.40 -20.34
C GLN A 386 6.36 3.24 -20.90
N LEU A 387 5.14 3.11 -20.39
CA LEU A 387 4.03 3.96 -20.79
C LEU A 387 4.25 5.42 -20.40
N HIS A 388 4.90 5.71 -19.26
CA HIS A 388 5.32 7.07 -18.93
C HIS A 388 6.28 7.68 -19.95
N ALA A 389 7.18 6.87 -20.50
CA ALA A 389 8.10 7.27 -21.57
C ALA A 389 7.48 7.23 -22.97
N MET A 390 6.20 6.85 -23.10
CA MET A 390 5.52 6.58 -24.37
C MET A 390 6.24 5.53 -25.22
N ASP A 391 6.98 4.63 -24.58
CA ASP A 391 7.75 3.56 -25.23
C ASP A 391 6.98 2.23 -25.15
N TRP A 392 6.13 2.02 -26.13
CA TRP A 392 5.31 0.81 -26.21
C TRP A 392 6.06 -0.44 -26.69
N GLN A 393 7.28 -0.28 -27.19
CA GLN A 393 8.10 -1.39 -27.71
C GLN A 393 8.87 -2.12 -26.61
N ARG A 394 9.15 -1.46 -25.52
CA ARG A 394 9.93 -1.97 -24.38
C ARG A 394 9.05 -2.39 -23.22
#